data_e4e87242716278b556a798fc091225b5
#
_entry.id   e4e87242716278b556a798fc091225b5
#
_cell.length_a   1.000
_cell.length_b   1.000
_cell.length_c   1.000
_cell.angle_alpha   90.00
_cell.angle_beta   90.00
_cell.angle_gamma   90.00
#
_symmetry.space_group_name_H-M   'P 1'
#
loop_
_entity.id
_entity.type
_entity.pdbx_description
1 polymer ?
#
loop_
_entity_poly.entity_id
_entity_poly.type
_entity_poly.pdbx_seq_one_letter_code
_entity_poly.pdbx_strand_id
1 'polypeptide(L)'
;MNNERLGEIRNNKRGTPMQIIRYGSYDDIDVEFLDEYHYIKEHNTYSNFKTGGIKNPYDKTLFGVGYVGVGEHMTGFPKVGMTDEYHCWQNMLERCYCENLKKLHPAYYEISTVCEEWHNYQNFASWHKEHRYKINERLHLDKDILFAGNKEYSSSKCLLVPQRLNMMFMNKSNNRGLPNGIAKYKSGYLAKYGGKELGTFSTVEEAYIEQTKKKKEAIEELANEYKNIIPKEVYDAVMAYEFRIENDKNYRKCF
;
A
#
# COMPACT_ATOMS: atom_id res chain seq x y z
N MET A 1 -24.22 37.37 -24.94
CA MET A 1 -23.40 36.22 -24.44
C MET A 1 -22.69 35.66 -25.64
N ASN A 2 -21.36 35.57 -25.59
CA ASN A 2 -20.58 35.09 -26.73
C ASN A 2 -20.61 33.57 -26.76
N ASN A 3 -21.51 32.98 -27.52
CA ASN A 3 -21.72 31.52 -27.61
C ASN A 3 -20.64 30.81 -28.45
N GLU A 4 -19.68 31.54 -29.00
CA GLU A 4 -18.67 30.98 -29.93
C GLU A 4 -17.74 29.97 -29.29
N ARG A 5 -17.62 29.91 -27.96
CA ARG A 5 -16.73 29.02 -27.24
C ARG A 5 -17.44 27.88 -26.49
N LEU A 6 -18.74 27.91 -26.45
CA LEU A 6 -19.51 26.82 -25.87
C LEU A 6 -19.33 25.56 -26.70
N GLY A 7 -18.97 24.45 -26.05
CA GLY A 7 -18.67 23.20 -26.74
C GLY A 7 -17.21 23.08 -27.23
N GLU A 8 -16.36 24.12 -27.05
CA GLU A 8 -14.92 24.00 -27.38
C GLU A 8 -14.28 22.88 -26.55
N ILE A 9 -13.50 21.99 -27.21
CA ILE A 9 -12.83 20.86 -26.59
C ILE A 9 -11.32 21.06 -26.65
N ARG A 10 -10.65 20.79 -25.52
CA ARG A 10 -9.19 20.75 -25.40
C ARG A 10 -8.78 19.66 -24.41
N ASN A 11 -7.54 19.23 -24.51
CA ASN A 11 -6.98 18.33 -23.50
C ASN A 11 -6.34 19.13 -22.36
N ASN A 12 -6.47 18.62 -21.14
CA ASN A 12 -5.66 19.09 -20.03
C ASN A 12 -4.19 18.63 -20.18
N LYS A 13 -3.31 19.06 -19.28
CA LYS A 13 -1.88 18.68 -19.30
C LYS A 13 -1.62 17.20 -19.13
N ARG A 14 -2.61 16.41 -18.73
CA ARG A 14 -2.53 14.96 -18.58
C ARG A 14 -3.11 14.20 -19.77
N GLY A 15 -3.68 14.92 -20.74
CA GLY A 15 -4.24 14.35 -21.95
C GLY A 15 -5.74 14.07 -21.86
N THR A 16 -6.39 14.34 -20.72
CA THR A 16 -7.83 14.13 -20.57
C THR A 16 -8.59 15.24 -21.30
N PRO A 17 -9.49 14.89 -22.25
CA PRO A 17 -10.30 15.89 -22.96
C PRO A 17 -11.29 16.56 -22.00
N MET A 18 -11.47 17.86 -22.19
CA MET A 18 -12.39 18.70 -21.42
C MET A 18 -13.15 19.64 -22.36
N GLN A 19 -14.43 19.87 -22.09
CA GLN A 19 -15.33 20.68 -22.89
C GLN A 19 -15.87 21.85 -22.08
N ILE A 20 -15.97 23.03 -22.71
CA ILE A 20 -16.67 24.18 -22.10
C ILE A 20 -18.16 23.90 -22.16
N ILE A 21 -18.82 23.78 -21.01
CA ILE A 21 -20.26 23.58 -20.86
C ILE A 21 -21.02 24.86 -20.46
N ARG A 22 -20.31 25.84 -19.89
CA ARG A 22 -20.81 27.19 -19.61
C ARG A 22 -19.71 28.22 -19.90
N TYR A 23 -20.08 29.31 -20.59
CA TYR A 23 -19.20 30.44 -20.83
C TYR A 23 -19.86 31.73 -20.34
N GLY A 24 -19.51 32.16 -19.14
CA GLY A 24 -19.97 33.44 -18.56
C GLY A 24 -19.10 34.60 -19.02
N SER A 25 -17.78 34.46 -18.86
CA SER A 25 -16.77 35.44 -19.30
C SER A 25 -15.43 34.76 -19.54
N TYR A 26 -14.41 35.53 -19.92
CA TYR A 26 -13.03 35.00 -20.02
C TYR A 26 -12.48 34.44 -18.69
N ASP A 27 -12.92 35.00 -17.57
CA ASP A 27 -12.49 34.64 -16.23
C ASP A 27 -13.49 33.73 -15.49
N ASP A 28 -14.59 33.35 -16.13
CA ASP A 28 -15.63 32.50 -15.54
C ASP A 28 -16.23 31.55 -16.55
N ILE A 29 -15.71 30.34 -16.61
CA ILE A 29 -16.21 29.23 -17.42
C ILE A 29 -16.36 27.98 -16.58
N ASP A 30 -17.27 27.07 -16.96
CA ASP A 30 -17.34 25.72 -16.41
C ASP A 30 -16.94 24.72 -17.50
N VAL A 31 -16.20 23.72 -17.08
CA VAL A 31 -15.71 22.66 -17.98
C VAL A 31 -16.12 21.30 -17.46
N GLU A 32 -16.50 20.41 -18.37
CA GLU A 32 -16.71 18.99 -18.13
C GLU A 32 -15.53 18.20 -18.70
N PHE A 33 -14.98 17.26 -17.94
CA PHE A 33 -14.02 16.28 -18.43
C PHE A 33 -14.77 15.14 -19.14
N LEU A 34 -14.33 14.79 -20.34
CA LEU A 34 -14.97 13.80 -21.19
C LEU A 34 -14.35 12.41 -20.99
N ASP A 35 -14.14 12.03 -19.73
CA ASP A 35 -13.76 10.69 -19.29
C ASP A 35 -14.97 9.97 -18.68
N GLU A 36 -14.77 8.77 -18.16
CA GLU A 36 -15.81 7.95 -17.53
C GLU A 36 -16.46 8.60 -16.28
N TYR A 37 -15.80 9.60 -15.68
CA TYR A 37 -16.29 10.27 -14.46
C TYR A 37 -17.11 11.52 -14.74
N HIS A 38 -17.04 12.08 -15.93
CA HIS A 38 -17.76 13.29 -16.32
C HIS A 38 -17.66 14.44 -15.30
N TYR A 39 -16.46 14.61 -14.71
CA TYR A 39 -16.27 15.60 -13.66
C TYR A 39 -16.39 17.01 -14.19
N ILE A 40 -17.25 17.80 -13.53
CA ILE A 40 -17.44 19.22 -13.85
C ILE A 40 -16.61 20.07 -12.90
N LYS A 41 -15.79 20.94 -13.49
CA LYS A 41 -15.04 21.95 -12.75
C LYS A 41 -15.57 23.33 -13.07
N GLU A 42 -16.27 23.90 -12.09
CA GLU A 42 -16.89 25.23 -12.20
C GLU A 42 -15.88 26.36 -11.96
N HIS A 43 -16.25 27.57 -12.42
CA HIS A 43 -15.54 28.82 -12.14
C HIS A 43 -14.05 28.81 -12.49
N ASN A 44 -13.71 28.41 -13.71
CA ASN A 44 -12.36 28.46 -14.24
C ASN A 44 -12.17 29.62 -15.20
N THR A 45 -10.91 29.94 -15.50
CA THR A 45 -10.59 30.92 -16.53
C THR A 45 -10.38 30.26 -17.89
N TYR A 46 -10.73 30.92 -18.96
CA TYR A 46 -10.46 30.46 -20.32
C TYR A 46 -8.94 30.33 -20.57
N SER A 47 -8.11 31.13 -19.89
CA SER A 47 -6.64 31.00 -19.96
C SER A 47 -6.18 29.63 -19.46
N ASN A 48 -6.70 29.15 -18.32
CA ASN A 48 -6.39 27.83 -17.79
C ASN A 48 -6.89 26.71 -18.71
N PHE A 49 -8.09 26.89 -19.30
CA PHE A 49 -8.62 25.95 -20.27
C PHE A 49 -7.72 25.86 -21.51
N LYS A 50 -7.35 27.01 -22.09
CA LYS A 50 -6.50 27.10 -23.28
C LYS A 50 -5.14 26.45 -23.08
N THR A 51 -4.55 26.56 -21.87
CA THR A 51 -3.23 26.02 -21.54
C THR A 51 -3.27 24.59 -20.98
N GLY A 52 -4.46 23.98 -20.86
CA GLY A 52 -4.67 22.68 -20.23
C GLY A 52 -4.40 22.69 -18.71
N GLY A 53 -4.45 23.88 -18.08
CA GLY A 53 -4.11 24.05 -16.66
C GLY A 53 -5.20 23.56 -15.68
N ILE A 54 -6.40 23.22 -16.16
CA ILE A 54 -7.49 22.73 -15.34
C ILE A 54 -7.21 21.27 -14.96
N LYS A 55 -7.22 20.98 -13.67
CA LYS A 55 -6.91 19.64 -13.14
C LYS A 55 -8.17 18.81 -13.04
N ASN A 56 -8.11 17.57 -13.52
CA ASN A 56 -9.09 16.53 -13.24
C ASN A 56 -8.65 15.74 -12.01
N PRO A 57 -9.48 15.64 -10.95
CA PRO A 57 -9.15 14.85 -9.77
C PRO A 57 -9.05 13.33 -10.07
N TYR A 58 -9.57 12.87 -11.19
CA TYR A 58 -9.53 11.48 -11.63
C TYR A 58 -8.36 11.15 -12.56
N ASP A 59 -7.52 12.13 -12.92
CA ASP A 59 -6.28 11.84 -13.62
C ASP A 59 -5.37 10.94 -12.80
N LYS A 60 -4.92 9.83 -13.40
CA LYS A 60 -4.02 8.84 -12.77
C LYS A 60 -2.61 9.41 -12.61
N THR A 61 -2.45 10.32 -11.63
CA THR A 61 -1.23 11.11 -11.44
C THR A 61 -0.14 10.40 -10.64
N LEU A 62 -0.49 9.33 -9.90
CA LEU A 62 0.43 8.58 -9.07
C LEU A 62 0.71 7.21 -9.67
N PHE A 63 1.95 7.01 -10.10
CA PHE A 63 2.47 5.75 -10.66
C PHE A 63 1.61 5.15 -11.78
N GLY A 64 0.86 5.98 -12.52
CA GLY A 64 0.02 5.59 -13.65
C GLY A 64 -1.31 4.91 -13.26
N VAL A 65 -1.59 4.73 -11.97
CA VAL A 65 -2.81 4.05 -11.48
C VAL A 65 -3.59 4.89 -10.47
N GLY A 66 -2.92 5.56 -9.55
CA GLY A 66 -3.57 6.28 -8.45
C GLY A 66 -4.06 7.67 -8.82
N TYR A 67 -5.24 8.03 -8.34
CA TYR A 67 -5.84 9.35 -8.47
C TYR A 67 -6.51 9.78 -7.15
N VAL A 68 -6.61 11.11 -6.94
CA VAL A 68 -7.11 11.65 -5.66
C VAL A 68 -8.62 11.49 -5.52
N GLY A 69 -9.36 11.64 -6.61
CA GLY A 69 -10.83 11.64 -6.61
C GLY A 69 -11.43 12.89 -5.98
N VAL A 70 -12.75 12.94 -5.93
CA VAL A 70 -13.54 13.97 -5.23
C VAL A 70 -14.06 13.37 -3.93
N GLY A 71 -13.89 14.08 -2.81
CA GLY A 71 -14.36 13.66 -1.50
C GLY A 71 -13.83 14.54 -0.38
N GLU A 72 -14.10 14.16 0.86
CA GLU A 72 -13.77 14.94 2.06
C GLU A 72 -12.33 14.77 2.58
N HIS A 73 -11.63 13.72 2.10
CA HIS A 73 -10.30 13.41 2.62
C HIS A 73 -9.22 14.26 1.97
N MET A 74 -8.60 15.11 2.76
CA MET A 74 -7.51 15.98 2.32
C MET A 74 -6.21 15.18 2.17
N THR A 75 -5.42 15.51 1.16
CA THR A 75 -4.08 14.89 0.94
C THR A 75 -3.01 15.48 1.84
N GLY A 76 -3.27 16.65 2.41
CA GLY A 76 -2.35 17.37 3.29
C GLY A 76 -2.84 18.76 3.64
N PHE A 77 -2.11 19.44 4.52
CA PHE A 77 -2.42 20.79 4.97
C PHE A 77 -1.21 21.71 4.78
N PRO A 78 -1.43 22.99 4.43
CA PRO A 78 -0.34 23.97 4.34
C PRO A 78 0.47 24.01 5.64
N LYS A 79 1.80 24.01 5.54
CA LYS A 79 2.76 24.04 6.66
C LYS A 79 2.79 22.79 7.55
N VAL A 80 1.84 21.88 7.45
CA VAL A 80 1.81 20.61 8.22
C VAL A 80 2.35 19.46 7.39
N GLY A 81 2.10 19.45 6.09
CA GLY A 81 2.51 18.39 5.17
C GLY A 81 1.38 17.43 4.80
N MET A 82 1.75 16.28 4.29
CA MET A 82 0.81 15.23 3.90
C MET A 82 0.14 14.60 5.12
N THR A 83 -1.10 14.15 4.96
CA THR A 83 -1.78 13.36 5.98
C THR A 83 -1.18 11.96 6.08
N ASP A 84 -1.32 11.28 7.22
CA ASP A 84 -0.80 9.93 7.43
C ASP A 84 -1.40 8.93 6.46
N GLU A 85 -2.72 9.03 6.19
CA GLU A 85 -3.45 8.19 5.25
C GLU A 85 -2.99 8.41 3.81
N TYR A 86 -2.75 9.68 3.39
CA TYR A 86 -2.22 9.94 2.05
C TYR A 86 -0.81 9.40 1.89
N HIS A 87 0.05 9.59 2.89
CA HIS A 87 1.40 9.04 2.89
C HIS A 87 1.40 7.49 2.86
N CYS A 88 0.49 6.86 3.62
CA CYS A 88 0.31 5.41 3.61
C CYS A 88 -0.11 4.91 2.22
N TRP A 89 -1.11 5.55 1.61
CA TRP A 89 -1.61 5.24 0.27
C TRP A 89 -0.56 5.42 -0.82
N GLN A 90 0.15 6.55 -0.79
CA GLN A 90 1.24 6.81 -1.75
C GLN A 90 2.33 5.75 -1.66
N ASN A 91 2.78 5.41 -0.45
CA ASN A 91 3.80 4.38 -0.24
C ASN A 91 3.34 2.97 -0.68
N MET A 92 2.05 2.65 -0.54
CA MET A 92 1.47 1.40 -1.02
C MET A 92 1.55 1.32 -2.55
N LEU A 93 1.09 2.36 -3.26
CA LEU A 93 1.15 2.44 -4.72
C LEU A 93 2.59 2.47 -5.23
N GLU A 94 3.46 3.22 -4.57
CA GLU A 94 4.87 3.33 -4.93
C GLU A 94 5.58 1.97 -4.91
N ARG A 95 5.35 1.17 -3.87
CA ARG A 95 5.92 -0.19 -3.77
C ARG A 95 5.46 -1.11 -4.90
N CYS A 96 4.20 -1.01 -5.32
CA CYS A 96 3.62 -1.90 -6.32
C CYS A 96 3.94 -1.47 -7.76
N TYR A 97 4.01 -0.14 -8.03
CA TYR A 97 3.98 0.38 -9.39
C TYR A 97 5.15 1.31 -9.77
N CYS A 98 6.01 1.71 -8.81
CA CYS A 98 7.15 2.54 -9.13
C CYS A 98 8.32 1.73 -9.68
N GLU A 99 8.62 1.86 -10.98
CA GLU A 99 9.70 1.15 -11.65
C GLU A 99 11.08 1.45 -11.02
N ASN A 100 11.30 2.68 -10.57
CA ASN A 100 12.56 3.08 -9.94
C ASN A 100 12.84 2.32 -8.64
N LEU A 101 11.81 1.79 -7.97
CA LEU A 101 11.92 1.01 -6.75
C LEU A 101 12.01 -0.51 -6.99
N LYS A 102 11.95 -0.98 -8.22
CA LYS A 102 12.09 -2.42 -8.57
C LYS A 102 13.32 -3.07 -7.92
N LYS A 103 14.46 -2.36 -7.91
CA LYS A 103 15.70 -2.86 -7.28
C LYS A 103 15.64 -2.86 -5.75
N LEU A 104 14.94 -1.91 -5.15
CA LEU A 104 14.82 -1.76 -3.69
C LEU A 104 13.74 -2.68 -3.11
N HIS A 105 12.66 -2.90 -3.85
CA HIS A 105 11.50 -3.67 -3.42
C HIS A 105 11.14 -4.79 -4.41
N PRO A 106 12.06 -5.70 -4.74
CA PRO A 106 11.84 -6.74 -5.76
C PRO A 106 10.72 -7.73 -5.39
N ALA A 107 10.27 -7.74 -4.13
CA ALA A 107 9.17 -8.58 -3.66
C ALA A 107 7.78 -7.96 -3.86
N TYR A 108 7.72 -6.69 -4.28
CA TYR A 108 6.46 -5.96 -4.43
C TYR A 108 6.20 -5.55 -5.87
N TYR A 109 7.18 -4.98 -6.55
CA TYR A 109 7.03 -4.50 -7.92
C TYR A 109 6.65 -5.64 -8.87
N GLU A 110 5.57 -5.46 -9.65
CA GLU A 110 4.97 -6.46 -10.56
C GLU A 110 4.51 -7.78 -9.89
N ILE A 111 4.69 -7.93 -8.56
CA ILE A 111 4.29 -9.11 -7.80
C ILE A 111 3.08 -8.79 -6.94
N SER A 112 3.08 -7.61 -6.32
CA SER A 112 1.96 -7.14 -5.51
C SER A 112 1.14 -6.12 -6.28
N THR A 113 -0.18 -6.18 -6.10
CA THR A 113 -1.17 -5.29 -6.73
C THR A 113 -1.99 -4.56 -5.67
N VAL A 114 -2.67 -3.51 -6.09
CA VAL A 114 -3.66 -2.80 -5.29
C VAL A 114 -5.00 -2.97 -5.98
N CYS A 115 -6.07 -3.27 -5.23
CA CYS A 115 -7.41 -3.38 -5.79
C CYS A 115 -7.83 -2.07 -6.45
N GLU A 116 -8.66 -2.15 -7.48
CA GLU A 116 -9.08 -1.00 -8.29
C GLU A 116 -9.75 0.08 -7.44
N GLU A 117 -10.55 -0.32 -6.45
CA GLU A 117 -11.22 0.57 -5.51
C GLU A 117 -10.23 1.50 -4.78
N TRP A 118 -9.05 1.00 -4.42
CA TRP A 118 -8.00 1.75 -3.73
C TRP A 118 -7.06 2.52 -4.66
N HIS A 119 -7.27 2.47 -5.98
CA HIS A 119 -6.67 3.45 -6.88
C HIS A 119 -7.22 4.86 -6.63
N ASN A 120 -8.46 4.96 -6.14
CA ASN A 120 -9.04 6.20 -5.63
C ASN A 120 -8.61 6.45 -4.18
N TYR A 121 -7.91 7.56 -3.94
CA TYR A 121 -7.47 7.94 -2.60
C TYR A 121 -8.63 8.09 -1.61
N GLN A 122 -9.79 8.64 -2.05
CA GLN A 122 -10.92 8.83 -1.15
C GLN A 122 -11.40 7.51 -0.52
N ASN A 123 -11.47 6.44 -1.31
CA ASN A 123 -11.88 5.12 -0.85
C ASN A 123 -10.88 4.53 0.14
N PHE A 124 -9.58 4.62 -0.19
CA PHE A 124 -8.52 4.19 0.73
C PHE A 124 -8.53 4.98 2.05
N ALA A 125 -8.67 6.30 1.96
CA ALA A 125 -8.66 7.17 3.14
C ALA A 125 -9.87 6.93 4.05
N SER A 126 -11.06 6.67 3.49
CA SER A 126 -12.25 6.25 4.25
C SER A 126 -11.97 4.97 5.03
N TRP A 127 -11.47 3.93 4.35
CA TRP A 127 -11.10 2.67 4.99
C TRP A 127 -10.02 2.87 6.07
N HIS A 128 -8.98 3.64 5.77
CA HIS A 128 -7.88 3.89 6.72
C HIS A 128 -8.37 4.60 7.98
N LYS A 129 -9.27 5.58 7.83
CA LYS A 129 -9.87 6.34 8.94
C LYS A 129 -10.76 5.44 9.82
N GLU A 130 -11.53 4.54 9.21
CA GLU A 130 -12.39 3.59 9.90
C GLU A 130 -11.60 2.56 10.71
N HIS A 131 -10.48 2.07 10.16
CA HIS A 131 -9.67 1.01 10.76
C HIS A 131 -8.53 1.53 11.64
N ARG A 132 -8.30 2.85 11.65
CA ARG A 132 -7.28 3.48 12.51
C ARG A 132 -7.73 3.49 13.96
N TYR A 133 -6.84 3.10 14.84
CA TYR A 133 -7.03 3.14 16.29
C TYR A 133 -5.94 3.95 16.98
N LYS A 134 -6.21 4.39 18.25
CA LYS A 134 -5.30 5.22 19.01
C LYS A 134 -4.19 4.38 19.65
N ILE A 135 -2.96 4.68 19.27
CA ILE A 135 -1.75 4.03 19.79
C ILE A 135 -0.58 5.02 19.76
N ASN A 136 0.39 4.87 20.67
CA ASN A 136 1.58 5.74 20.76
C ASN A 136 2.73 5.31 19.82
N GLU A 137 2.40 4.69 18.70
CA GLU A 137 3.36 4.33 17.67
C GLU A 137 2.72 4.39 16.29
N ARG A 138 3.54 4.28 15.25
CA ARG A 138 3.07 4.27 13.87
C ARG A 138 2.33 2.97 13.57
N LEU A 139 1.21 3.09 12.83
CA LEU A 139 0.52 1.96 12.23
C LEU A 139 1.07 1.70 10.82
N HIS A 140 1.32 0.45 10.53
CA HIS A 140 1.73 -0.03 9.21
C HIS A 140 0.56 -0.74 8.53
N LEU A 141 0.36 -0.47 7.25
CA LEU A 141 -0.53 -1.24 6.40
C LEU A 141 0.13 -2.58 6.09
N ASP A 142 -0.48 -3.66 6.53
CA ASP A 142 -0.06 -5.03 6.24
C ASP A 142 -1.11 -5.76 5.40
N LYS A 143 -0.66 -6.61 4.45
CA LYS A 143 -1.50 -7.40 3.54
C LYS A 143 -1.33 -8.90 3.70
N ASP A 144 -0.34 -9.33 4.48
CA ASP A 144 0.10 -10.72 4.56
C ASP A 144 -0.35 -11.43 5.84
N ILE A 145 -0.68 -10.67 6.92
CA ILE A 145 -1.04 -11.25 8.23
C ILE A 145 -2.39 -11.96 8.18
N LEU A 146 -3.40 -11.40 7.50
CA LEU A 146 -4.69 -12.08 7.32
C LEU A 146 -4.58 -13.30 6.41
N PHE A 147 -3.80 -13.19 5.35
CA PHE A 147 -3.66 -14.21 4.32
C PHE A 147 -2.19 -14.36 3.94
N ALA A 148 -1.51 -15.35 4.53
CA ALA A 148 -0.09 -15.60 4.28
C ALA A 148 0.19 -15.81 2.79
N GLY A 149 1.13 -15.02 2.23
CA GLY A 149 1.48 -15.05 0.81
C GLY A 149 0.54 -14.24 -0.09
N ASN A 150 -0.37 -13.45 0.47
CA ASN A 150 -1.24 -12.56 -0.29
C ASN A 150 -0.42 -11.52 -1.09
N LYS A 151 -0.89 -11.22 -2.30
CA LYS A 151 -0.21 -10.28 -3.21
C LYS A 151 -1.04 -9.04 -3.53
N GLU A 152 -2.24 -8.91 -2.99
CA GLU A 152 -3.14 -7.81 -3.26
C GLU A 152 -3.41 -6.97 -2.01
N TYR A 153 -3.26 -5.66 -2.13
CA TYR A 153 -3.78 -4.72 -1.14
C TYR A 153 -5.25 -4.44 -1.42
N SER A 154 -6.11 -4.75 -0.46
CA SER A 154 -7.55 -4.48 -0.53
C SER A 154 -8.16 -4.35 0.85
N SER A 155 -9.37 -3.79 0.93
CA SER A 155 -10.11 -3.56 2.17
C SER A 155 -10.35 -4.84 3.00
N SER A 156 -10.53 -5.98 2.32
CA SER A 156 -10.79 -7.27 2.96
C SER A 156 -9.53 -8.08 3.31
N LYS A 157 -8.36 -7.65 2.85
CA LYS A 157 -7.10 -8.42 3.01
C LYS A 157 -6.03 -7.66 3.79
N CYS A 158 -6.27 -6.41 4.15
CA CYS A 158 -5.29 -5.58 4.83
C CYS A 158 -5.69 -5.27 6.27
N LEU A 159 -4.67 -5.08 7.11
CA LEU A 159 -4.80 -4.61 8.48
C LEU A 159 -3.89 -3.39 8.73
N LEU A 160 -4.30 -2.52 9.64
CA LEU A 160 -3.40 -1.54 10.25
C LEU A 160 -2.79 -2.17 11.51
N VAL A 161 -1.48 -2.36 11.52
CA VAL A 161 -0.76 -3.12 12.55
C VAL A 161 0.30 -2.22 13.20
N PRO A 162 0.49 -2.28 14.54
CA PRO A 162 1.57 -1.55 15.20
C PRO A 162 2.92 -1.87 14.56
N GLN A 163 3.74 -0.85 14.36
CA GLN A 163 5.03 -1.00 13.66
C GLN A 163 5.90 -2.10 14.27
N ARG A 164 6.04 -2.14 15.61
CA ARG A 164 6.84 -3.17 16.29
C ARG A 164 6.35 -4.57 15.97
N LEU A 165 5.04 -4.77 16.02
CA LEU A 165 4.42 -6.07 15.75
C LEU A 165 4.57 -6.45 14.27
N ASN A 166 4.31 -5.52 13.34
CA ASN A 166 4.48 -5.76 11.91
C ASN A 166 5.93 -6.11 11.53
N MET A 167 6.92 -5.50 12.19
CA MET A 167 8.33 -5.82 11.94
C MET A 167 8.70 -7.27 12.27
N MET A 168 7.97 -7.93 13.17
CA MET A 168 8.18 -9.35 13.50
C MET A 168 7.86 -10.28 12.31
N PHE A 169 6.97 -9.87 11.41
CA PHE A 169 6.61 -10.62 10.20
C PHE A 169 7.54 -10.36 9.03
N MET A 170 8.38 -9.32 9.10
CA MET A 170 9.29 -8.98 8.01
C MET A 170 10.26 -10.12 7.71
N ASN A 171 10.31 -10.50 6.43
CA ASN A 171 11.28 -11.45 5.90
C ASN A 171 12.26 -10.72 4.96
N LYS A 172 13.48 -10.45 5.42
CA LYS A 172 14.52 -9.79 4.60
C LYS A 172 15.00 -10.73 3.50
N SER A 173 15.11 -10.21 2.27
CA SER A 173 15.68 -10.98 1.16
C SER A 173 17.14 -11.33 1.43
N ASN A 174 17.55 -12.54 1.02
CA ASN A 174 18.94 -12.99 1.03
C ASN A 174 19.24 -13.84 -0.22
N ASN A 175 20.51 -14.06 -0.51
CA ASN A 175 20.96 -14.81 -1.69
C ASN A 175 21.39 -16.25 -1.36
N ARG A 176 21.12 -16.76 -0.15
CA ARG A 176 21.59 -18.06 0.32
C ARG A 176 20.73 -19.23 -0.12
N GLY A 177 19.50 -18.97 -0.60
CA GLY A 177 18.51 -20.01 -0.91
C GLY A 177 17.90 -20.69 0.32
N LEU A 178 18.16 -20.15 1.52
CA LEU A 178 17.68 -20.65 2.80
C LEU A 178 16.87 -19.57 3.52
N PRO A 179 15.84 -19.93 4.30
CA PRO A 179 15.11 -19.00 5.15
C PRO A 179 16.03 -18.23 6.10
N ASN A 180 15.58 -17.03 6.52
CA ASN A 180 16.32 -16.26 7.50
C ASN A 180 16.37 -17.00 8.85
N GLY A 181 17.53 -16.96 9.52
CA GLY A 181 17.77 -17.70 10.74
C GLY A 181 18.22 -19.14 10.53
N ILE A 182 18.31 -19.61 9.27
CA ILE A 182 18.80 -20.94 8.94
C ILE A 182 20.12 -20.83 8.15
N ALA A 183 21.09 -21.65 8.48
CA ALA A 183 22.37 -21.72 7.80
C ALA A 183 22.86 -23.18 7.67
N LYS A 184 23.59 -23.49 6.59
CA LYS A 184 24.24 -24.78 6.42
C LYS A 184 25.35 -24.92 7.48
N TYR A 185 25.38 -26.05 8.17
CA TYR A 185 26.36 -26.31 9.23
C TYR A 185 26.74 -27.80 9.26
N LYS A 186 27.99 -28.10 9.00
CA LYS A 186 28.48 -29.50 8.83
C LYS A 186 27.63 -30.26 7.82
N SER A 187 27.06 -31.40 8.20
CA SER A 187 26.18 -32.23 7.37
C SER A 187 24.69 -31.85 7.47
N GLY A 188 24.34 -30.79 8.23
CA GLY A 188 22.94 -30.40 8.48
C GLY A 188 22.72 -28.91 8.40
N TYR A 189 21.70 -28.43 9.11
CA TYR A 189 21.21 -27.06 9.11
C TYR A 189 21.08 -26.53 10.54
N LEU A 190 21.73 -25.42 10.81
CA LEU A 190 21.68 -24.73 12.10
C LEU A 190 20.52 -23.74 12.08
N ALA A 191 19.59 -23.84 13.04
CA ALA A 191 18.52 -22.87 13.27
C ALA A 191 18.95 -21.87 14.36
N LYS A 192 18.64 -20.57 14.11
CA LYS A 192 18.87 -19.47 15.06
C LYS A 192 17.66 -18.53 15.11
N TYR A 193 17.36 -17.98 16.28
CA TYR A 193 16.40 -16.91 16.47
C TYR A 193 16.88 -15.95 17.58
N GLY A 194 16.75 -14.63 17.34
CA GLY A 194 17.15 -13.60 18.31
C GLY A 194 18.64 -13.70 18.74
N GLY A 195 19.52 -14.16 17.84
CA GLY A 195 20.95 -14.38 18.11
C GLY A 195 21.27 -15.68 18.86
N LYS A 196 20.29 -16.45 19.32
CA LYS A 196 20.46 -17.72 20.01
C LYS A 196 20.40 -18.90 19.03
N GLU A 197 21.24 -19.89 19.25
CA GLU A 197 21.18 -21.17 18.52
C GLU A 197 20.08 -22.05 19.10
N LEU A 198 19.26 -22.63 18.22
CA LEU A 198 18.12 -23.49 18.59
C LEU A 198 18.48 -24.98 18.43
N GLY A 199 19.45 -25.30 17.59
CA GLY A 199 19.88 -26.66 17.31
C GLY A 199 20.33 -26.86 15.87
N THR A 200 20.85 -28.05 15.59
CA THR A 200 21.24 -28.52 14.26
C THR A 200 20.30 -29.65 13.84
N PHE A 201 19.78 -29.58 12.62
CA PHE A 201 18.73 -30.44 12.07
C PHE A 201 19.21 -31.10 10.78
N SER A 202 18.59 -32.21 10.41
CA SER A 202 18.96 -32.95 9.20
C SER A 202 18.48 -32.27 7.92
N THR A 203 17.33 -31.58 7.99
CA THR A 203 16.70 -30.93 6.84
C THR A 203 16.46 -29.43 7.10
N VAL A 204 16.25 -28.69 6.02
CA VAL A 204 15.88 -27.25 6.10
C VAL A 204 14.51 -27.09 6.74
N GLU A 205 13.59 -27.98 6.42
CA GLU A 205 12.22 -27.99 6.89
C GLU A 205 12.16 -28.16 8.42
N GLU A 206 12.91 -29.13 8.98
CA GLU A 206 13.01 -29.31 10.43
C GLU A 206 13.59 -28.07 11.13
N ALA A 207 14.67 -27.50 10.57
CA ALA A 207 15.28 -26.27 11.08
C ALA A 207 14.31 -25.09 11.01
N TYR A 208 13.50 -25.00 9.94
CA TYR A 208 12.48 -23.97 9.75
C TYR A 208 11.35 -24.07 10.78
N ILE A 209 10.86 -25.27 11.03
CA ILE A 209 9.80 -25.52 12.02
C ILE A 209 10.25 -25.02 13.41
N GLU A 210 11.46 -25.38 13.84
CA GLU A 210 11.94 -24.96 15.16
C GLU A 210 12.21 -23.45 15.22
N GLN A 211 12.77 -22.86 14.17
CA GLN A 211 12.99 -21.42 14.06
C GLN A 211 11.67 -20.63 14.10
N THR A 212 10.66 -21.07 13.33
CA THR A 212 9.37 -20.39 13.26
C THR A 212 8.53 -20.59 14.51
N LYS A 213 8.66 -21.72 15.20
CA LYS A 213 8.07 -21.95 16.53
C LYS A 213 8.56 -20.89 17.53
N LYS A 214 9.87 -20.67 17.61
CA LYS A 214 10.44 -19.62 18.49
C LYS A 214 10.04 -18.21 18.06
N LYS A 215 9.96 -17.96 16.76
CA LYS A 215 9.47 -16.69 16.23
C LYS A 215 8.01 -16.47 16.60
N LYS A 216 7.16 -17.50 16.51
CA LYS A 216 5.74 -17.45 16.88
C LYS A 216 5.56 -17.13 18.35
N GLU A 217 6.30 -17.84 19.25
CA GLU A 217 6.29 -17.55 20.69
C GLU A 217 6.58 -16.06 20.96
N ALA A 218 7.63 -15.49 20.35
CA ALA A 218 7.96 -14.07 20.50
C ALA A 218 6.92 -13.11 19.93
N ILE A 219 6.23 -13.49 18.84
CA ILE A 219 5.12 -12.71 18.29
C ILE A 219 3.94 -12.73 19.25
N GLU A 220 3.59 -13.89 19.80
CA GLU A 220 2.49 -14.05 20.75
C GLU A 220 2.76 -13.27 22.06
N GLU A 221 3.99 -13.31 22.58
CA GLU A 221 4.40 -12.49 23.73
C GLU A 221 4.19 -10.99 23.44
N LEU A 222 4.69 -10.51 22.29
CA LEU A 222 4.52 -9.12 21.90
C LEU A 222 3.05 -8.77 21.64
N ALA A 223 2.28 -9.63 20.97
CA ALA A 223 0.86 -9.41 20.72
C ALA A 223 0.04 -9.30 22.01
N ASN A 224 0.42 -10.06 23.05
CA ASN A 224 -0.22 -9.98 24.37
C ASN A 224 0.03 -8.62 25.06
N GLU A 225 1.17 -7.93 24.80
CA GLU A 225 1.36 -6.54 25.28
C GLU A 225 0.32 -5.59 24.67
N TYR A 226 -0.14 -5.87 23.45
CA TYR A 226 -1.11 -5.06 22.71
C TYR A 226 -2.56 -5.50 22.88
N LYS A 227 -2.85 -6.61 23.52
CA LYS A 227 -4.18 -7.28 23.58
C LYS A 227 -5.35 -6.35 23.90
N ASN A 228 -5.13 -5.37 24.77
CA ASN A 228 -6.17 -4.41 25.20
C ASN A 228 -6.08 -3.05 24.45
N ILE A 229 -5.20 -2.93 23.48
CA ILE A 229 -4.91 -1.68 22.76
C ILE A 229 -5.35 -1.78 21.30
N ILE A 230 -5.06 -2.92 20.66
CA ILE A 230 -5.37 -3.15 19.25
C ILE A 230 -6.77 -3.76 19.07
N PRO A 231 -7.41 -3.57 17.90
CA PRO A 231 -8.67 -4.23 17.59
C PRO A 231 -8.55 -5.75 17.72
N LYS A 232 -9.64 -6.40 18.17
CA LYS A 232 -9.69 -7.86 18.34
C LYS A 232 -9.34 -8.60 17.05
N GLU A 233 -9.80 -8.10 15.91
CA GLU A 233 -9.50 -8.66 14.58
C GLU A 233 -7.99 -8.71 14.30
N VAL A 234 -7.26 -7.62 14.61
CA VAL A 234 -5.80 -7.55 14.43
C VAL A 234 -5.11 -8.54 15.37
N TYR A 235 -5.54 -8.61 16.63
CA TYR A 235 -5.00 -9.55 17.59
C TYR A 235 -5.22 -11.01 17.15
N ASP A 236 -6.46 -11.36 16.79
CA ASP A 236 -6.82 -12.70 16.37
C ASP A 236 -6.07 -13.14 15.10
N ALA A 237 -5.91 -12.23 14.13
CA ALA A 237 -5.15 -12.50 12.90
C ALA A 237 -3.67 -12.79 13.19
N VAL A 238 -3.04 -12.00 14.08
CA VAL A 238 -1.66 -12.21 14.52
C VAL A 238 -1.51 -13.56 15.24
N MET A 239 -2.43 -13.88 16.14
CA MET A 239 -2.42 -15.14 16.89
C MET A 239 -2.67 -16.36 16.01
N ALA A 240 -3.51 -16.23 14.98
CA ALA A 240 -3.83 -17.31 14.03
C ALA A 240 -2.78 -17.49 12.93
N TYR A 241 -1.81 -16.56 12.79
CA TYR A 241 -0.84 -16.62 11.69
C TYR A 241 0.04 -17.88 11.75
N GLU A 242 0.15 -18.57 10.62
CA GLU A 242 1.00 -19.75 10.46
C GLU A 242 2.15 -19.47 9.50
N PHE A 243 3.37 -19.80 9.93
CA PHE A 243 4.53 -19.76 9.06
C PHE A 243 4.58 -21.03 8.21
N ARG A 244 4.67 -20.85 6.89
CA ARG A 244 4.81 -21.94 5.92
C ARG A 244 6.07 -21.72 5.09
N ILE A 245 6.91 -22.73 4.97
CA ILE A 245 8.20 -22.63 4.28
C ILE A 245 8.01 -22.30 2.80
N GLU A 246 6.92 -22.76 2.19
CA GLU A 246 6.57 -22.52 0.79
C GLU A 246 6.33 -21.03 0.51
N ASN A 247 5.92 -20.27 1.53
CA ASN A 247 5.71 -18.83 1.45
C ASN A 247 6.99 -18.02 1.77
N ASP A 248 8.10 -18.69 2.17
CA ASP A 248 9.35 -18.00 2.43
C ASP A 248 10.08 -17.68 1.13
N LYS A 249 10.17 -16.39 0.79
CA LYS A 249 10.79 -15.92 -0.46
C LYS A 249 12.26 -16.26 -0.63
N ASN A 250 12.94 -16.64 0.45
CA ASN A 250 14.34 -17.03 0.42
C ASN A 250 14.53 -18.54 0.27
N TYR A 251 13.45 -19.31 0.47
CA TYR A 251 13.53 -20.76 0.33
C TYR A 251 13.53 -21.16 -1.15
N ARG A 252 14.59 -21.83 -1.56
CA ARG A 252 14.68 -22.46 -2.88
C ARG A 252 14.73 -23.96 -2.64
N LYS A 253 13.65 -24.65 -2.99
CA LYS A 253 13.62 -26.10 -2.95
C LYS A 253 14.74 -26.61 -3.87
N CYS A 254 15.77 -27.24 -3.28
CA CYS A 254 16.76 -27.95 -4.09
C CYS A 254 16.09 -29.19 -4.67
N PHE A 255 15.91 -29.22 -6.00
CA PHE A 255 15.53 -30.41 -6.75
C PHE A 255 16.78 -31.23 -7.02
#